data_01a30232b0d4bf1ed39c1ad2191f504a
#
_entry.id   01a30232b0d4bf1ed39c1ad2191f504a
#
_cell.length_a   1.000
_cell.length_b   1.000
_cell.length_c   1.000
_cell.angle_alpha   90.00
_cell.angle_beta   90.00
_cell.angle_gamma   90.00
#
_symmetry.space_group_name_H-M   'P 1'
#
loop_
_entity.id
_entity.type
_entity.pdbx_description
1 polymer ?
#
loop_
_entity_poly.entity_id
_entity_poly.type
_entity_poly.pdbx_seq_one_letter_code
_entity_poly.pdbx_strand_id
1 'polypeptide(L)'
;MATAHDLRRIALTLDGTTEAPHFDRAAFKVARIYVTLAADGQTANFKLTPDEQELKCLTAPDAFAPVGNAWGKQGWTTATLAALSGPELARALELAWRHALPKPRAHQKKPVET
;
A
#
# COMPACT_ATOMS: atom_id res chain seq x y z
N MET A 1 -8.17 -5.38 15.73
CA MET A 1 -7.20 -6.12 14.90
C MET A 1 -7.71 -6.22 13.49
N ALA A 2 -6.89 -5.78 12.54
CA ALA A 2 -7.29 -5.84 11.13
C ALA A 2 -7.11 -7.26 10.59
N THR A 3 -7.89 -7.58 9.56
CA THR A 3 -7.89 -8.90 8.93
C THR A 3 -7.72 -8.75 7.41
N ALA A 4 -7.45 -9.88 6.75
CA ALA A 4 -7.38 -9.91 5.29
C ALA A 4 -8.70 -9.45 4.66
N HIS A 5 -9.81 -9.81 5.28
CA HIS A 5 -11.13 -9.40 4.82
C HIS A 5 -11.27 -7.87 4.88
N ASP A 6 -10.80 -7.27 5.98
CA ASP A 6 -10.83 -5.82 6.12
C ASP A 6 -9.98 -5.15 5.04
N LEU A 7 -8.79 -5.69 4.79
CA LEU A 7 -7.90 -5.13 3.77
C LEU A 7 -8.59 -5.15 2.40
N ARG A 8 -9.15 -6.30 2.03
CA ARG A 8 -9.81 -6.44 0.73
C ARG A 8 -10.99 -5.48 0.62
N ARG A 9 -11.80 -5.41 1.66
CA ARG A 9 -12.98 -4.55 1.67
C ARG A 9 -12.60 -3.08 1.51
N ILE A 10 -11.62 -2.63 2.28
CA ILE A 10 -11.22 -1.22 2.23
C ILE A 10 -10.52 -0.89 0.91
N ALA A 11 -9.61 -1.75 0.46
CA ALA A 11 -8.89 -1.49 -0.78
C ALA A 11 -9.84 -1.35 -1.96
N LEU A 12 -10.86 -2.20 -2.02
CA LEU A 12 -11.81 -2.17 -3.13
C LEU A 12 -12.73 -0.94 -3.10
N THR A 13 -12.78 -0.19 -2.00
CA THR A 13 -13.49 1.08 -1.97
C THR A 13 -12.66 2.24 -2.49
N LEU A 14 -11.34 2.06 -2.63
CA LEU A 14 -10.49 3.13 -3.16
C LEU A 14 -10.61 3.17 -4.68
N ASP A 15 -10.81 4.38 -5.20
CA ASP A 15 -11.17 4.59 -6.60
C ASP A 15 -10.22 3.89 -7.56
N GLY A 16 -10.81 3.13 -8.48
CA GLY A 16 -10.07 2.48 -9.55
C GLY A 16 -9.34 1.20 -9.15
N THR A 17 -9.43 0.79 -7.88
CA THR A 17 -8.72 -0.40 -7.41
C THR A 17 -9.34 -1.66 -7.98
N THR A 18 -8.49 -2.52 -8.52
CA THR A 18 -8.87 -3.88 -8.93
C THR A 18 -7.97 -4.88 -8.22
N GLU A 19 -8.49 -6.08 -8.03
CA GLU A 19 -7.75 -7.17 -7.41
C GLU A 19 -7.43 -8.21 -8.48
N ALA A 20 -6.19 -8.73 -8.47
CA ALA A 20 -5.77 -9.77 -9.39
C ALA A 20 -4.73 -10.67 -8.73
N PRO A 21 -4.62 -11.93 -9.18
CA PRO A 21 -3.55 -12.79 -8.67
C PRO A 21 -2.19 -12.25 -9.07
N HIS A 22 -1.20 -12.43 -8.17
CA HIS A 22 0.17 -12.02 -8.43
C HIS A 22 1.07 -13.06 -7.76
N PHE A 23 1.47 -14.07 -8.52
CA PHE A 23 2.15 -15.27 -8.00
C PHE A 23 1.23 -15.93 -6.97
N ASP A 24 1.71 -16.15 -5.74
CA ASP A 24 0.90 -16.74 -4.68
C ASP A 24 0.19 -15.70 -3.82
N ARG A 25 0.16 -14.43 -4.27
CA ARG A 25 -0.42 -13.33 -3.51
C ARG A 25 -1.59 -12.73 -4.28
N ALA A 26 -2.41 -11.95 -3.58
CA ALA A 26 -3.44 -11.14 -4.22
C ALA A 26 -2.91 -9.71 -4.32
N ALA A 27 -2.94 -9.14 -5.52
CA ALA A 27 -2.44 -7.79 -5.75
C ALA A 27 -3.61 -6.83 -5.96
N PHE A 28 -3.50 -5.65 -5.36
CA PHE A 28 -4.47 -4.58 -5.54
C PHE A 28 -3.78 -3.43 -6.25
N LYS A 29 -4.38 -2.95 -7.32
CA LYS A 29 -3.72 -1.96 -8.15
C LYS A 29 -4.70 -0.92 -8.68
N VAL A 30 -4.15 0.24 -9.04
CA VAL A 30 -4.80 1.25 -9.85
C VAL A 30 -4.01 1.34 -11.16
N ALA A 31 -3.12 2.32 -11.30
CA ALA A 31 -2.15 2.32 -12.41
C ALA A 31 -1.01 1.34 -12.14
N ARG A 32 -0.70 1.14 -10.86
CA ARG A 32 0.36 0.22 -10.41
C ARG A 32 -0.15 -0.56 -9.21
N ILE A 33 0.51 -1.70 -8.93
CA ILE A 33 0.24 -2.44 -7.71
C ILE A 33 0.71 -1.61 -6.53
N TYR A 34 -0.15 -1.46 -5.52
CA TYR A 34 0.20 -0.69 -4.33
C TYR A 34 0.15 -1.51 -3.04
N VAL A 35 -0.50 -2.66 -3.07
CA VAL A 35 -0.48 -3.58 -1.93
C VAL A 35 -0.68 -5.00 -2.44
N THR A 36 0.03 -5.95 -1.81
CA THR A 36 -0.19 -7.36 -2.06
C THR A 36 -0.50 -8.04 -0.74
N LEU A 37 -1.46 -8.96 -0.76
CA LEU A 37 -1.90 -9.69 0.41
C LEU A 37 -1.33 -11.10 0.35
N ALA A 38 -0.69 -11.54 1.44
CA ALA A 38 -0.12 -12.88 1.50
C ALA A 38 -1.22 -13.94 1.46
N ALA A 39 -0.88 -15.12 0.94
CA ALA A 39 -1.84 -16.21 0.79
C ALA A 39 -2.48 -16.62 2.11
N ASP A 40 -1.73 -16.56 3.21
CA ASP A 40 -2.26 -16.91 4.53
C ASP A 40 -3.09 -15.77 5.16
N GLY A 41 -3.14 -14.63 4.53
CA GLY A 41 -3.95 -13.50 5.00
C GLY A 41 -3.40 -12.78 6.22
N GLN A 42 -2.18 -13.08 6.65
CA GLN A 42 -1.65 -12.51 7.89
C GLN A 42 -0.82 -11.26 7.69
N THR A 43 -0.17 -11.14 6.54
CA THR A 43 0.65 -9.98 6.24
C THR A 43 0.32 -9.42 4.87
N ALA A 44 0.68 -8.16 4.67
CA ALA A 44 0.53 -7.50 3.38
C ALA A 44 1.74 -6.60 3.15
N ASN A 45 2.12 -6.44 1.89
CA ASN A 45 3.21 -5.54 1.53
C ASN A 45 2.62 -4.29 0.89
N PHE A 46 2.98 -3.13 1.43
CA PHE A 46 2.46 -1.83 0.99
C PHE A 46 3.56 -1.04 0.31
N LYS A 47 3.25 -0.42 -0.82
CA LYS A 47 4.21 0.46 -1.49
C LYS A 47 4.13 1.85 -0.90
N LEU A 48 5.09 2.18 -0.07
CA LEU A 48 5.22 3.49 0.57
C LEU A 48 6.45 4.21 0.01
N THR A 49 6.63 5.47 0.37
CA THR A 49 7.92 6.12 0.13
C THR A 49 8.89 5.66 1.22
N PRO A 50 10.20 5.76 0.97
CA PRO A 50 11.18 5.41 2.02
C PRO A 50 10.97 6.20 3.31
N ASP A 51 10.58 7.48 3.22
CA ASP A 51 10.33 8.29 4.40
C ASP A 51 9.10 7.81 5.17
N GLU A 52 8.04 7.48 4.47
CA GLU A 52 6.84 6.92 5.09
C GLU A 52 7.12 5.58 5.74
N GLN A 53 7.91 4.75 5.05
CA GLN A 53 8.33 3.47 5.58
C GLN A 53 9.09 3.65 6.89
N GLU A 54 10.04 4.55 6.89
CA GLU A 54 10.85 4.80 8.08
C GLU A 54 9.98 5.25 9.24
N LEU A 55 9.09 6.20 9.00
CA LEU A 55 8.23 6.71 10.05
C LEU A 55 7.34 5.61 10.63
N LYS A 56 6.72 4.80 9.77
CA LYS A 56 5.84 3.74 10.24
C LYS A 56 6.61 2.67 11.00
N CYS A 57 7.79 2.31 10.53
CA CYS A 57 8.60 1.29 11.21
C CYS A 57 9.10 1.79 12.57
N LEU A 58 9.37 3.09 12.69
CA LEU A 58 9.79 3.67 13.96
C LEU A 58 8.63 3.80 14.96
N THR A 59 7.45 4.20 14.47
CA THR A 59 6.32 4.47 15.37
C THR A 59 5.51 3.22 15.69
N ALA A 60 5.56 2.20 14.83
CA ALA A 60 4.81 0.96 15.04
C ALA A 60 5.65 -0.25 14.61
N PRO A 61 6.76 -0.51 15.30
CA PRO A 61 7.68 -1.59 14.88
C PRO A 61 7.07 -2.99 14.96
N ASP A 62 6.04 -3.16 15.78
CA ASP A 62 5.35 -4.46 15.85
C ASP A 62 4.47 -4.70 14.63
N ALA A 63 4.09 -3.64 13.93
CA ALA A 63 3.18 -3.73 12.80
C ALA A 63 3.88 -3.64 11.46
N PHE A 64 4.97 -2.87 11.35
CA PHE A 64 5.62 -2.57 10.07
C PHE A 64 7.09 -2.89 10.08
N ALA A 65 7.56 -3.49 8.98
CA ALA A 65 8.99 -3.74 8.77
C ALA A 65 9.28 -3.62 7.26
N PRO A 66 10.47 -3.14 6.88
CA PRO A 66 10.81 -3.11 5.45
C PRO A 66 10.83 -4.52 4.87
N VAL A 67 10.42 -4.64 3.61
CA VAL A 67 10.62 -5.90 2.89
C VAL A 67 12.11 -6.19 2.83
N GLY A 68 12.49 -7.45 3.01
CA GLY A 68 13.87 -7.85 3.31
C GLY A 68 14.83 -7.91 2.12
N ASN A 69 14.51 -7.26 0.99
CA ASN A 69 15.37 -7.29 -0.19
C ASN A 69 15.40 -5.90 -0.83
N ALA A 70 15.84 -5.82 -2.10
CA ALA A 70 15.95 -4.53 -2.79
C ALA A 70 14.61 -3.78 -2.86
N TRP A 71 13.49 -4.48 -2.85
CA TRP A 71 12.18 -3.85 -2.85
C TRP A 71 11.95 -3.01 -1.59
N GLY A 72 12.49 -3.48 -0.45
CA GLY A 72 12.40 -2.72 0.79
C GLY A 72 13.04 -1.35 0.69
N LYS A 73 14.14 -1.25 -0.06
CA LYS A 73 14.83 0.03 -0.25
C LYS A 73 14.01 1.01 -1.08
N GLN A 74 13.06 0.51 -1.84
CA GLN A 74 12.17 1.34 -2.64
C GLN A 74 10.92 1.77 -1.87
N GLY A 75 10.78 1.34 -0.61
CA GLY A 75 9.65 1.70 0.23
C GLY A 75 8.65 0.57 0.44
N TRP A 76 8.84 -0.60 -0.17
CA TRP A 76 7.95 -1.72 0.10
C TRP A 76 8.08 -2.16 1.56
N THR A 77 6.95 -2.20 2.23
CA THR A 77 6.87 -2.37 3.68
C THR A 77 5.88 -3.47 4.01
N THR A 78 6.31 -4.44 4.82
CA THR A 78 5.44 -5.52 5.27
C THR A 78 4.69 -5.07 6.52
N ALA A 79 3.38 -5.27 6.51
CA ALA A 79 2.54 -5.01 7.67
C ALA A 79 1.98 -6.32 8.20
N THR A 80 1.99 -6.47 9.52
CA THR A 80 1.30 -7.57 10.21
C THR A 80 -0.10 -7.09 10.52
N LEU A 81 -1.09 -7.65 9.85
CA LEU A 81 -2.45 -7.11 9.90
C LEU A 81 -3.04 -7.14 11.31
N ALA A 82 -2.79 -8.21 12.06
CA ALA A 82 -3.34 -8.33 13.41
C ALA A 82 -2.79 -7.26 14.36
N ALA A 83 -1.68 -6.62 14.01
CA ALA A 83 -1.10 -5.54 14.83
C ALA A 83 -1.65 -4.16 14.48
N LEU A 84 -2.55 -4.08 13.51
CA LEU A 84 -3.13 -2.81 13.07
C LEU A 84 -4.59 -2.69 13.53
N SER A 85 -5.02 -1.48 13.84
CA SER A 85 -6.43 -1.17 13.96
C SER A 85 -7.03 -0.96 12.56
N GLY A 86 -8.37 -0.94 12.48
CA GLY A 86 -9.04 -0.63 11.22
C GLY A 86 -8.62 0.72 10.65
N PRO A 87 -8.63 1.81 11.44
CA PRO A 87 -8.18 3.11 10.94
C PRO A 87 -6.72 3.14 10.50
N GLU A 88 -5.83 2.40 11.20
CA GLU A 88 -4.43 2.33 10.80
C GLU A 88 -4.28 1.62 9.46
N LEU A 89 -5.01 0.53 9.27
CA LEU A 89 -5.01 -0.18 8.00
C LEU A 89 -5.52 0.72 6.87
N ALA A 90 -6.62 1.42 7.11
CA ALA A 90 -7.21 2.29 6.10
C ALA A 90 -6.23 3.39 5.69
N ARG A 91 -5.51 3.97 6.66
CA ARG A 91 -4.52 5.01 6.36
C ARG A 91 -3.36 4.47 5.54
N ALA A 92 -2.87 3.28 5.88
CA ALA A 92 -1.77 2.68 5.12
C ALA A 92 -2.19 2.38 3.70
N LEU A 93 -3.40 1.86 3.52
CA LEU A 93 -3.93 1.58 2.19
C LEU A 93 -4.07 2.86 1.37
N GLU A 94 -4.59 3.92 1.97
CA GLU A 94 -4.77 5.18 1.26
C GLU A 94 -3.44 5.79 0.84
N LEU A 95 -2.44 5.75 1.72
CA LEU A 95 -1.11 6.24 1.37
C LEU A 95 -0.55 5.49 0.15
N ALA A 96 -0.60 4.17 0.20
CA ALA A 96 -0.06 3.36 -0.88
C ALA A 96 -0.86 3.57 -2.18
N TRP A 97 -2.17 3.65 -2.08
CA TRP A 97 -3.06 3.92 -3.21
C TRP A 97 -2.72 5.24 -3.90
N ARG A 98 -2.47 6.29 -3.12
CA ARG A 98 -2.12 7.60 -3.69
C ARG A 98 -0.87 7.54 -4.55
N HIS A 99 0.11 6.75 -4.14
CA HIS A 99 1.35 6.61 -4.92
C HIS A 99 1.13 5.83 -6.21
N ALA A 100 0.09 5.04 -6.27
CA ALA A 100 -0.21 4.21 -7.43
C ALA A 100 -1.12 4.89 -8.45
N LEU A 101 -1.68 6.04 -8.10
CA LEU A 101 -2.54 6.77 -9.02
C LEU A 101 -1.74 7.25 -10.22
N PRO A 102 -2.37 7.37 -11.41
CA PRO A 102 -1.69 7.93 -12.55
C PRO A 102 -1.21 9.33 -12.21
N LYS A 103 0.03 9.63 -12.56
CA LYS A 103 0.55 10.96 -12.29
C LYS A 103 -0.16 11.97 -13.18
N PRO A 104 -0.58 13.11 -12.61
CA PRO A 104 -1.10 14.16 -13.46
C PRO A 104 -0.02 14.56 -14.44
N ARG A 105 -0.42 14.88 -15.64
CA ARG A 105 0.53 15.33 -16.63
C ARG A 105 0.90 16.76 -16.30
N ALA A 106 2.04 16.93 -15.69
CA ALA A 106 2.47 18.22 -15.20
C ALA A 106 2.51 19.25 -16.32
N HIS A 107 2.96 18.82 -17.50
CA HIS A 107 3.04 19.71 -18.65
C HIS A 107 1.65 20.10 -19.15
N GLN A 108 0.63 19.44 -18.77
CA GLN A 108 -0.74 19.85 -19.14
C GLN A 108 -1.21 20.99 -18.32
N LYS A 109 -0.56 21.27 -17.32
CA LYS A 109 -0.95 22.38 -16.54
C LYS A 109 -0.49 23.64 -17.12
N LYS A 110 0.02 23.70 -17.68
CA LYS A 110 0.54 24.72 -17.98
C LYS A 110 -0.03 25.45 -18.74
N PRO A 111 -0.22 25.18 -18.56
CA PRO A 111 -0.49 25.75 -19.08
C PRO A 111 -0.84 26.60 -19.07
N VAL A 112 -0.72 26.60 -19.03
CA VAL A 112 -0.91 27.22 -19.12
C VAL A 112 -1.01 28.08 -19.31
N GLU A 113 -0.86 28.08 -19.55
CA GLU A 113 -0.87 28.61 -19.84
C GLU A 113 -1.18 29.40 -19.89
N THR A 114 -1.14 29.62 -20.09
CA THR A 114 -1.40 30.06 -20.22
C THR A 114 -1.42 30.51 -20.12
#